data_e69e2dade8539530caffd6824c823181
#
_entry.id   e69e2dade8539530caffd6824c823181
#
_cell.length_a   1.000
_cell.length_b   1.000
_cell.length_c   1.000
_cell.angle_alpha   90.00
_cell.angle_beta   90.00
_cell.angle_gamma   90.00
#
_symmetry.space_group_name_H-M   'P 1'
#
loop_
_entity.id
_entity.type
_entity.pdbx_description
1 polymer ?
#
loop_
_entity_poly.entity_id
_entity_poly.type
_entity_poly.pdbx_seq_one_letter_code
_entity_poly.pdbx_strand_id
1 'polypeptide(L)'
;VSVKAYLKAAATLKDPRTFLFFPRNPAGKAAAKAYLRRLKERTDDRDKRISMQARRAQLKAIRSAGLAEPDDLSVITQPVLVVNGDNDLMVSSAHSADMARRIPDARLEIYPDSGHGGVFQHHDDFVRLVDEFLDA
;
A
#
# COMPACT_ATOMS: atom_id res chain seq x y z
N VAL A 1 1.46 -4.73 11.54
CA VAL A 1 1.54 -3.24 11.54
C VAL A 1 2.61 -2.82 12.52
N SER A 2 3.58 -2.05 12.07
CA SER A 2 4.73 -1.66 12.90
C SER A 2 4.32 -0.63 13.96
N VAL A 3 4.02 -1.09 15.16
CA VAL A 3 3.77 -0.24 16.35
C VAL A 3 4.88 0.79 16.53
N LYS A 4 6.13 0.43 16.20
CA LYS A 4 7.29 1.33 16.24
C LYS A 4 7.13 2.56 15.34
N ALA A 5 6.47 2.45 14.18
CA ALA A 5 6.24 3.57 13.28
C ALA A 5 5.24 4.58 13.87
N TYR A 6 4.18 4.09 14.52
CA TYR A 6 3.22 4.96 15.22
C TYR A 6 3.82 5.65 16.43
N LEU A 7 4.62 4.92 17.24
CA LEU A 7 5.32 5.53 18.37
C LEU A 7 6.30 6.61 17.92
N LYS A 8 7.03 6.36 16.81
CA LYS A 8 7.94 7.35 16.24
C LYS A 8 7.20 8.56 15.68
N ALA A 9 6.06 8.35 15.03
CA ALA A 9 5.21 9.43 14.54
C ALA A 9 4.71 10.32 15.70
N ALA A 10 4.22 9.71 16.77
CA ALA A 10 3.79 10.42 17.98
C ALA A 10 4.94 11.22 18.61
N ALA A 11 6.12 10.62 18.76
CA ALA A 11 7.31 11.27 19.33
C ALA A 11 7.85 12.44 18.48
N THR A 12 7.63 12.40 17.16
CA THR A 12 8.15 13.42 16.22
C THR A 12 7.09 14.38 15.70
N LEU A 13 5.82 14.24 16.15
CA LEU A 13 4.64 14.98 15.66
C LEU A 13 4.48 14.91 14.13
N LYS A 14 4.98 13.86 13.49
CA LYS A 14 4.90 13.64 12.04
C LYS A 14 3.74 12.71 11.70
N ASP A 15 3.23 12.84 10.48
CA ASP A 15 2.22 11.93 9.96
C ASP A 15 2.77 10.48 9.92
N PRO A 16 2.07 9.49 10.50
CA PRO A 16 2.51 8.09 10.51
C PRO A 16 2.79 7.53 9.12
N ARG A 17 2.09 8.02 8.08
CA ARG A 17 2.28 7.60 6.69
C ARG A 17 3.70 7.86 6.19
N THR A 18 4.36 8.90 6.70
CA THR A 18 5.78 9.17 6.40
C THR A 18 6.69 7.99 6.73
N PHE A 19 6.36 7.22 7.76
CA PHE A 19 7.18 6.12 8.25
C PHE A 19 6.71 4.74 7.78
N LEU A 20 5.43 4.63 7.40
CA LEU A 20 4.81 3.38 6.97
C LEU A 20 4.88 3.22 5.45
N PHE A 21 4.68 4.30 4.70
CA PHE A 21 4.51 4.27 3.25
C PHE A 21 5.82 4.44 2.49
N PHE A 22 6.80 5.12 3.09
CA PHE A 22 8.00 5.53 2.38
C PHE A 22 9.26 5.05 3.09
N PRO A 23 10.32 4.66 2.35
CA PRO A 23 11.60 4.29 2.93
C PRO A 23 12.27 5.50 3.59
N ARG A 24 13.22 5.22 4.49
CA ARG A 24 13.87 6.27 5.30
C ARG A 24 15.05 6.96 4.62
N ASN A 25 15.35 6.59 3.37
CA ASN A 25 16.37 7.22 2.57
C ASN A 25 15.96 8.64 2.09
N PRO A 26 16.85 9.43 1.48
CA PRO A 26 16.52 10.77 1.00
C PRO A 26 15.39 10.80 -0.03
N ALA A 27 15.33 9.84 -0.94
CA ALA A 27 14.30 9.74 -1.97
C ALA A 27 12.92 9.48 -1.35
N GLY A 28 12.81 8.51 -0.43
CA GLY A 28 11.56 8.22 0.29
C GLY A 28 11.06 9.39 1.14
N LYS A 29 11.97 10.14 1.78
CA LYS A 29 11.60 11.36 2.51
C LYS A 29 11.05 12.45 1.58
N ALA A 30 11.64 12.63 0.40
CA ALA A 30 11.16 13.57 -0.61
C ALA A 30 9.79 13.16 -1.14
N ALA A 31 9.61 11.87 -1.47
CA ALA A 31 8.33 11.30 -1.91
C ALA A 31 7.24 11.46 -0.84
N ALA A 32 7.54 11.19 0.43
CA ALA A 32 6.62 11.41 1.55
C ALA A 32 6.15 12.87 1.65
N LYS A 33 7.08 13.82 1.51
CA LYS A 33 6.77 15.26 1.53
C LYS A 33 5.86 15.63 0.34
N ALA A 34 6.16 15.15 -0.84
CA ALA A 34 5.38 15.39 -2.05
C ALA A 34 3.96 14.81 -1.93
N TYR A 35 3.84 13.56 -1.46
CA TYR A 35 2.57 12.90 -1.19
C TYR A 35 1.71 13.68 -0.20
N LEU A 36 2.27 14.07 0.96
CA LEU A 36 1.52 14.81 1.97
C LEU A 36 1.12 16.22 1.50
N ARG A 37 1.87 16.82 0.56
CA ARG A 37 1.48 18.07 -0.09
C ARG A 37 0.27 17.86 -1.00
N ARG A 38 0.32 16.86 -1.91
CA ARG A 38 -0.81 16.52 -2.80
C ARG A 38 -2.11 16.25 -2.04
N LEU A 39 -2.04 15.59 -0.88
CA LEU A 39 -3.23 15.35 -0.05
C LEU A 39 -3.90 16.63 0.46
N LYS A 40 -3.22 17.79 0.43
CA LYS A 40 -3.76 19.07 0.86
C LYS A 40 -4.31 19.91 -0.30
N GLU A 41 -4.03 19.52 -1.54
CA GLU A 41 -4.49 20.24 -2.75
C GLU A 41 -6.01 20.16 -2.90
N ARG A 42 -6.60 19.01 -2.56
CA ARG A 42 -8.06 18.86 -2.52
C ARG A 42 -8.62 19.54 -1.26
N THR A 43 -9.36 20.61 -1.43
CA THR A 43 -10.00 21.38 -0.35
C THR A 43 -11.45 21.01 -0.13
N ASP A 44 -12.16 20.65 -1.22
CA ASP A 44 -13.58 20.33 -1.21
C ASP A 44 -13.83 18.82 -1.16
N ASP A 45 -15.00 18.42 -0.70
CA ASP A 45 -15.42 17.01 -0.57
C ASP A 45 -14.36 16.09 0.04
N ARG A 46 -13.69 16.59 1.07
CA ARG A 46 -12.67 15.80 1.75
C ARG A 46 -13.28 14.64 2.53
N ASP A 47 -12.57 13.51 2.51
CA ASP A 47 -12.99 12.32 3.23
C ASP A 47 -13.18 12.60 4.71
N LYS A 48 -14.26 12.07 5.28
CA LYS A 48 -14.52 12.14 6.71
C LYS A 48 -13.47 11.33 7.47
N ARG A 49 -13.15 11.75 8.69
CA ARG A 49 -12.27 10.97 9.55
C ARG A 49 -12.89 9.61 9.83
N ILE A 50 -12.07 8.56 9.74
CA ILE A 50 -12.50 7.21 10.11
C ILE A 50 -12.95 7.17 11.57
N SER A 51 -14.13 6.64 11.85
CA SER A 51 -14.62 6.47 13.21
C SER A 51 -13.85 5.37 13.95
N MET A 52 -13.83 5.44 15.28
CA MET A 52 -13.21 4.39 16.10
C MET A 52 -13.90 3.04 15.90
N GLN A 53 -15.21 3.04 15.66
CA GLN A 53 -15.97 1.82 15.37
C GLN A 53 -15.52 1.20 14.03
N ALA A 54 -15.44 1.99 12.97
CA ALA A 54 -14.98 1.52 11.66
C ALA A 54 -13.53 1.01 11.73
N ARG A 55 -12.65 1.72 12.43
CA ARG A 55 -11.26 1.27 12.65
C ARG A 55 -11.17 -0.07 13.38
N ARG A 56 -11.98 -0.28 14.43
CA ARG A 56 -12.04 -1.55 15.17
C ARG A 56 -12.56 -2.68 14.28
N ALA A 57 -13.61 -2.42 13.50
CA ALA A 57 -14.17 -3.39 12.56
C ALA A 57 -13.15 -3.81 11.50
N GLN A 58 -12.42 -2.85 10.91
CA GLN A 58 -11.36 -3.10 9.94
C GLN A 58 -10.22 -3.95 10.54
N LEU A 59 -9.74 -3.60 11.74
CA LEU A 59 -8.68 -4.37 12.39
C LEU A 59 -9.13 -5.79 12.74
N LYS A 60 -10.40 -5.97 13.15
CA LYS A 60 -10.98 -7.30 13.39
C LYS A 60 -11.03 -8.11 12.10
N ALA A 61 -11.48 -7.53 11.00
CA ALA A 61 -11.55 -8.19 9.69
C ALA A 61 -10.15 -8.61 9.20
N ILE A 62 -9.16 -7.71 9.25
CA ILE A 62 -7.77 -8.01 8.88
C ILE A 62 -7.21 -9.16 9.72
N ARG A 63 -7.45 -9.15 11.05
CA ARG A 63 -6.99 -10.24 11.91
C ARG A 63 -7.69 -11.55 11.59
N SER A 64 -9.00 -11.52 11.36
CA SER A 64 -9.78 -12.73 11.03
C SER A 64 -9.29 -13.33 9.71
N ALA A 65 -9.11 -12.52 8.68
CA ALA A 65 -8.59 -12.96 7.39
C ALA A 65 -7.15 -13.54 7.49
N GLY A 66 -6.28 -12.89 8.29
CA GLY A 66 -4.90 -13.36 8.47
C GLY A 66 -4.76 -14.65 9.29
N LEU A 67 -5.83 -15.11 9.95
CA LEU A 67 -5.88 -16.37 10.70
C LEU A 67 -6.70 -17.48 10.00
N ALA A 68 -7.38 -17.12 8.91
CA ALA A 68 -8.14 -18.07 8.11
C ALA A 68 -7.22 -18.92 7.21
N GLU A 69 -7.71 -20.07 6.78
CA GLU A 69 -7.07 -20.81 5.70
C GLU A 69 -7.04 -19.94 4.43
N PRO A 70 -5.96 -20.00 3.64
CA PRO A 70 -5.83 -19.23 2.42
C PRO A 70 -6.92 -19.59 1.41
N ASP A 71 -7.60 -18.56 0.88
CA ASP A 71 -8.59 -18.74 -0.18
C ASP A 71 -7.95 -19.32 -1.45
N ASP A 72 -8.75 -20.04 -2.24
CA ASP A 72 -8.36 -20.50 -3.56
C ASP A 72 -8.39 -19.34 -4.55
N LEU A 73 -7.23 -18.84 -4.93
CA LEU A 73 -7.09 -17.73 -5.88
C LEU A 73 -7.16 -18.18 -7.34
N SER A 74 -7.18 -19.49 -7.61
CA SER A 74 -7.31 -20.02 -8.98
C SER A 74 -8.67 -19.75 -9.61
N VAL A 75 -9.67 -19.42 -8.80
CA VAL A 75 -11.01 -19.03 -9.25
C VAL A 75 -11.08 -17.62 -9.87
N ILE A 76 -10.03 -16.83 -9.72
CA ILE A 76 -9.94 -15.48 -10.31
C ILE A 76 -9.49 -15.66 -11.77
N THR A 77 -10.42 -15.49 -12.70
CA THR A 77 -10.19 -15.69 -14.13
C THR A 77 -9.89 -14.40 -14.90
N GLN A 78 -10.11 -13.27 -14.27
CA GLN A 78 -9.81 -11.95 -14.85
C GLN A 78 -8.31 -11.68 -14.78
N PRO A 79 -7.75 -10.88 -15.71
CA PRO A 79 -6.41 -10.36 -15.58
C PRO A 79 -6.24 -9.57 -14.26
N VAL A 80 -5.15 -9.80 -13.56
CA VAL A 80 -4.86 -9.13 -12.28
C VAL A 80 -3.48 -8.50 -12.29
N LEU A 81 -3.41 -7.21 -11.97
CA LEU A 81 -2.16 -6.50 -11.72
C LEU A 81 -1.88 -6.44 -10.22
N VAL A 82 -0.83 -7.13 -9.76
CA VAL A 82 -0.37 -7.12 -8.37
C VAL A 82 0.82 -6.18 -8.24
N VAL A 83 0.69 -5.16 -7.39
CA VAL A 83 1.73 -4.13 -7.23
C VAL A 83 2.11 -3.97 -5.76
N ASN A 84 3.40 -3.89 -5.46
CA ASN A 84 3.89 -3.61 -4.10
C ASN A 84 5.26 -2.92 -4.12
N GLY A 85 5.72 -2.45 -2.97
CA GLY A 85 7.10 -2.00 -2.75
C GLY A 85 7.97 -3.13 -2.16
N ASP A 86 9.25 -3.17 -2.50
CA ASP A 86 10.19 -4.20 -2.02
C ASP A 86 10.49 -4.10 -0.51
N ASN A 87 10.29 -2.94 0.08
CA ASN A 87 10.49 -2.64 1.51
C ASN A 87 9.18 -2.32 2.25
N ASP A 88 8.05 -2.94 1.86
CA ASP A 88 6.78 -2.74 2.55
C ASP A 88 6.81 -3.36 3.96
N LEU A 89 6.73 -2.49 4.97
CA LEU A 89 6.71 -2.88 6.38
C LEU A 89 5.31 -3.23 6.91
N MET A 90 4.27 -3.01 6.12
CA MET A 90 2.88 -3.32 6.48
C MET A 90 2.42 -4.64 5.89
N VAL A 91 2.71 -4.86 4.61
CA VAL A 91 2.37 -6.07 3.87
C VAL A 91 3.59 -6.51 3.08
N SER A 92 4.22 -7.59 3.49
CA SER A 92 5.43 -8.10 2.83
C SER A 92 5.20 -8.37 1.35
N SER A 93 6.13 -7.94 0.50
CA SER A 93 6.13 -8.23 -0.94
C SER A 93 6.15 -9.73 -1.28
N ALA A 94 6.55 -10.58 -0.33
CA ALA A 94 6.43 -12.03 -0.45
C ALA A 94 4.97 -12.49 -0.63
N HIS A 95 4.00 -11.79 0.02
CA HIS A 95 2.58 -12.09 -0.18
C HIS A 95 2.11 -11.70 -1.58
N SER A 96 2.62 -10.60 -2.12
CA SER A 96 2.32 -10.18 -3.50
C SER A 96 2.86 -11.20 -4.52
N ALA A 97 4.08 -11.70 -4.31
CA ALA A 97 4.66 -12.76 -5.11
C ALA A 97 3.88 -14.09 -4.99
N ASP A 98 3.37 -14.41 -3.80
CA ASP A 98 2.52 -15.57 -3.59
C ASP A 98 1.18 -15.44 -4.32
N MET A 99 0.52 -14.29 -4.21
CA MET A 99 -0.72 -14.00 -4.94
C MET A 99 -0.53 -14.16 -6.45
N ALA A 100 0.53 -13.55 -7.01
CA ALA A 100 0.80 -13.61 -8.44
C ALA A 100 1.07 -15.03 -8.95
N ARG A 101 1.61 -15.93 -8.13
CA ARG A 101 1.78 -17.35 -8.49
C ARG A 101 0.47 -18.14 -8.45
N ARG A 102 -0.48 -17.74 -7.59
CA ARG A 102 -1.73 -18.47 -7.34
C ARG A 102 -2.89 -18.00 -8.22
N ILE A 103 -2.80 -16.79 -8.76
CA ILE A 103 -3.79 -16.23 -9.71
C ILE A 103 -3.35 -16.60 -11.14
N PRO A 104 -4.21 -17.24 -11.95
CA PRO A 104 -3.82 -17.77 -13.27
C PRO A 104 -3.30 -16.72 -14.24
N ASP A 105 -3.92 -15.53 -14.27
CA ASP A 105 -3.56 -14.43 -15.16
C ASP A 105 -3.16 -13.20 -14.33
N ALA A 106 -2.00 -13.32 -13.66
CA ALA A 106 -1.46 -12.25 -12.83
C ALA A 106 -0.13 -11.71 -13.35
N ARG A 107 -0.05 -10.38 -13.47
CA ARG A 107 1.19 -9.61 -13.66
C ARG A 107 1.64 -9.05 -12.32
N LEU A 108 2.92 -9.26 -11.96
CA LEU A 108 3.52 -8.74 -10.73
C LEU A 108 4.46 -7.58 -11.04
N GLU A 109 4.30 -6.48 -10.31
CA GLU A 109 5.26 -5.36 -10.30
C GLU A 109 5.71 -5.06 -8.88
N ILE A 110 7.02 -5.07 -8.65
CA ILE A 110 7.63 -4.72 -7.35
C ILE A 110 8.51 -3.50 -7.54
N TYR A 111 8.09 -2.37 -6.98
CA TYR A 111 8.87 -1.14 -7.04
C TYR A 111 10.07 -1.19 -6.09
N PRO A 112 11.29 -0.91 -6.59
CA PRO A 112 12.48 -0.87 -5.75
C PRO A 112 12.46 0.34 -4.81
N ASP A 113 13.20 0.22 -3.70
CA ASP A 113 13.33 1.27 -2.69
C ASP A 113 11.99 1.89 -2.24
N SER A 114 10.93 1.07 -2.16
CA SER A 114 9.59 1.52 -1.87
C SER A 114 8.98 0.78 -0.68
N GLY A 115 8.25 1.53 0.15
CA GLY A 115 7.42 0.99 1.22
C GLY A 115 5.98 0.74 0.77
N HIS A 116 5.05 0.75 1.72
CA HIS A 116 3.61 0.55 1.48
C HIS A 116 2.99 1.60 0.52
N GLY A 117 3.63 2.73 0.35
CA GLY A 117 3.23 3.79 -0.59
C GLY A 117 3.95 3.73 -1.94
N GLY A 118 4.41 2.56 -2.38
CA GLY A 118 5.15 2.39 -3.62
C GLY A 118 4.48 3.03 -4.84
N VAL A 119 3.18 2.80 -5.01
CA VAL A 119 2.37 3.40 -6.08
C VAL A 119 2.30 4.94 -6.02
N PHE A 120 2.45 5.54 -4.84
CA PHE A 120 2.51 7.00 -4.68
C PHE A 120 3.91 7.55 -4.90
N GLN A 121 4.93 6.76 -4.61
CA GLN A 121 6.33 7.12 -4.84
C GLN A 121 6.68 7.07 -6.32
N HIS A 122 6.20 6.07 -7.03
CA HIS A 122 6.42 5.82 -8.45
C HIS A 122 5.15 6.08 -9.29
N HIS A 123 4.40 7.15 -8.94
CA HIS A 123 3.06 7.37 -9.50
C HIS A 123 3.02 7.50 -11.03
N ASP A 124 4.01 8.12 -11.64
CA ASP A 124 4.07 8.25 -13.11
C ASP A 124 4.28 6.89 -13.79
N ASP A 125 5.16 6.06 -13.24
CA ASP A 125 5.40 4.70 -13.73
C ASP A 125 4.17 3.81 -13.48
N PHE A 126 3.54 3.97 -12.31
CA PHE A 126 2.34 3.21 -11.96
C PHE A 126 1.17 3.53 -12.89
N VAL A 127 0.94 4.80 -13.23
CA VAL A 127 -0.13 5.20 -14.16
C VAL A 127 0.12 4.58 -15.53
N ARG A 128 1.34 4.69 -16.08
CA ARG A 128 1.68 4.05 -17.37
C ARG A 128 1.46 2.53 -17.34
N LEU A 129 1.90 1.88 -16.26
CA LEU A 129 1.72 0.43 -16.09
C LEU A 129 0.24 0.04 -16.08
N VAL A 130 -0.61 0.84 -15.42
CA VAL A 130 -2.06 0.59 -15.36
C VAL A 130 -2.70 0.82 -16.73
N ASP A 131 -2.33 1.89 -17.44
CA ASP A 131 -2.84 2.16 -18.78
C ASP A 131 -2.48 1.01 -19.74
N GLU A 132 -1.20 0.59 -19.77
CA GLU A 132 -0.75 -0.57 -20.55
C GLU A 132 -1.49 -1.87 -20.19
N PHE A 133 -1.77 -2.06 -18.90
CA PHE A 133 -2.48 -3.26 -18.43
C PHE A 133 -3.96 -3.27 -18.81
N LEU A 134 -4.61 -2.11 -18.83
CA LEU A 134 -6.03 -2.00 -19.17
C LEU A 134 -6.28 -2.03 -20.68
N ASP A 135 -5.27 -1.69 -21.48
CA ASP A 135 -5.35 -1.70 -22.95
C ASP A 135 -4.96 -3.07 -23.57
N ALA A 136 -4.51 -4.02 -22.74
CA ALA A 136 -4.08 -5.36 -23.19
C ALA A 136 -5.26 -6.33 -23.24
#